data_6f021a91d2d0e5c8053efa9ad6a54000
#
_entry.id   6f021a91d2d0e5c8053efa9ad6a54000
#
_cell.length_a   1.000
_cell.length_b   1.000
_cell.length_c   1.000
_cell.angle_alpha   90.00
_cell.angle_beta   90.00
_cell.angle_gamma   90.00
#
_symmetry.space_group_name_H-M   'P 1'
#
loop_
_entity.id
_entity.type
_entity.pdbx_description
1 polymer ?
#
loop_
_entity_poly.entity_id
_entity_poly.type
_entity_poly.pdbx_seq_one_letter_code
_entity_poly.pdbx_strand_id
1 'polypeptide(L)'
;TDPQKIPITVLSRCLQFNLKQIPQTQIAGHLNKILAQEKIQCDTPSLQLIARAAQGSMRDALSLLDQAIAFGEGCVAEAGVRDMLGNIDQGYLFDLLEALAQRNGLKLLALADEMEAQCLSFDSVLQDLAALLHRLALAQTVPQAISEDTPEYARIFSLAKTFSPEDIQLFYQIALHGRSDLGLAPDEYAGFTMTLMRMLTFMPEDLSANNQPPQVSSMVTK
;
A
#
# COMPACT_ATOMS: atom_id res chain seq x y z
N THR A 1 -11.17 -20.36 7.76
CA THR A 1 -11.23 -21.27 8.94
C THR A 1 -9.85 -21.29 9.58
N ASP A 2 -9.73 -20.63 10.71
CA ASP A 2 -8.48 -20.52 11.46
C ASP A 2 -8.36 -21.72 12.42
N PRO A 3 -7.38 -22.60 12.26
CA PRO A 3 -7.19 -23.75 13.17
C PRO A 3 -6.98 -23.34 14.62
N GLN A 4 -6.43 -22.13 14.87
CA GLN A 4 -6.16 -21.64 16.23
C GLN A 4 -7.44 -21.31 17.00
N LYS A 5 -8.57 -21.09 16.32
CA LYS A 5 -9.88 -20.83 16.94
C LYS A 5 -10.69 -22.10 17.21
N ILE A 6 -10.20 -23.27 16.79
CA ILE A 6 -10.88 -24.54 16.96
C ILE A 6 -10.36 -25.27 18.21
N PRO A 7 -11.23 -25.74 19.11
CA PRO A 7 -10.79 -26.48 20.30
C PRO A 7 -9.95 -27.71 19.92
N ILE A 8 -8.89 -27.95 20.68
CA ILE A 8 -7.92 -29.03 20.42
C ILE A 8 -8.59 -30.42 20.43
N THR A 9 -9.67 -30.56 21.18
CA THR A 9 -10.49 -31.78 21.24
C THR A 9 -11.17 -32.12 19.92
N VAL A 10 -11.48 -31.11 19.09
CA VAL A 10 -12.03 -31.29 17.76
C VAL A 10 -10.90 -31.59 16.78
N LEU A 11 -9.81 -30.82 16.83
CA LEU A 11 -8.64 -31.02 15.96
C LEU A 11 -8.04 -32.41 16.08
N SER A 12 -8.03 -33.00 17.28
CA SER A 12 -7.49 -34.35 17.52
C SER A 12 -8.32 -35.48 16.87
N ARG A 13 -9.55 -35.20 16.44
CA ARG A 13 -10.48 -36.17 15.83
C ARG A 13 -10.84 -35.86 14.39
N CYS A 14 -10.26 -34.80 13.82
CA CYS A 14 -10.50 -34.37 12.45
C CYS A 14 -9.25 -34.52 11.58
N LEU A 15 -9.43 -34.88 10.32
CA LEU A 15 -8.37 -34.79 9.33
C LEU A 15 -8.32 -33.37 8.82
N GLN A 16 -7.15 -32.74 8.91
CA GLN A 16 -6.96 -31.36 8.48
C GLN A 16 -6.39 -31.31 7.06
N PHE A 17 -7.11 -30.65 6.15
CA PHE A 17 -6.66 -30.38 4.80
C PHE A 17 -6.27 -28.91 4.66
N ASN A 18 -5.07 -28.66 4.17
CA ASN A 18 -4.62 -27.31 3.86
C ASN A 18 -5.03 -26.96 2.42
N LEU A 19 -5.94 -26.01 2.28
CA LEU A 19 -6.32 -25.47 0.97
C LEU A 19 -5.42 -24.29 0.63
N LYS A 20 -4.81 -24.35 -0.58
CA LYS A 20 -3.97 -23.26 -1.08
C LYS A 20 -4.84 -22.09 -1.55
N GLN A 21 -4.29 -20.88 -1.45
CA GLN A 21 -4.88 -19.69 -2.06
C GLN A 21 -4.97 -19.85 -3.59
N ILE A 22 -6.03 -19.31 -4.16
CA ILE A 22 -6.25 -19.37 -5.61
C ILE A 22 -5.50 -18.18 -6.25
N PRO A 23 -4.73 -18.42 -7.35
CA PRO A 23 -4.06 -17.34 -8.08
C PRO A 23 -5.07 -16.30 -8.59
N GLN A 24 -4.70 -15.01 -8.54
CA GLN A 24 -5.55 -13.89 -8.97
C GLN A 24 -6.05 -14.04 -10.41
N THR A 25 -5.20 -14.56 -11.31
CA THR A 25 -5.57 -14.81 -12.70
C THR A 25 -6.68 -15.84 -12.85
N GLN A 26 -6.72 -16.87 -12.00
CA GLN A 26 -7.78 -17.85 -11.99
C GLN A 26 -9.09 -17.29 -11.41
N ILE A 27 -8.99 -16.46 -10.36
CA ILE A 27 -10.15 -15.76 -9.79
C ILE A 27 -10.75 -14.86 -10.86
N ALA A 28 -9.99 -13.95 -11.46
CA ALA A 28 -10.47 -13.04 -12.50
C ALA A 28 -11.09 -13.78 -13.68
N GLY A 29 -10.47 -14.88 -14.14
CA GLY A 29 -11.01 -15.72 -15.19
C GLY A 29 -12.33 -16.41 -14.83
N HIS A 30 -12.52 -16.76 -13.55
CA HIS A 30 -13.77 -17.34 -13.08
C HIS A 30 -14.90 -16.30 -12.96
N LEU A 31 -14.58 -15.11 -12.41
CA LEU A 31 -15.52 -13.99 -12.33
C LEU A 31 -16.01 -13.57 -13.72
N ASN A 32 -15.12 -13.50 -14.71
CA ASN A 32 -15.48 -13.17 -16.09
C ASN A 32 -16.48 -14.20 -16.70
N LYS A 33 -16.28 -15.49 -16.41
CA LYS A 33 -17.22 -16.53 -16.87
C LYS A 33 -18.61 -16.38 -16.25
N ILE A 34 -18.69 -16.05 -14.96
CA ILE A 34 -19.96 -15.83 -14.26
C ILE A 34 -20.69 -14.64 -14.87
N LEU A 35 -20.01 -13.49 -15.01
CA LEU A 35 -20.61 -12.27 -15.58
C LEU A 35 -21.08 -12.47 -17.02
N ALA A 36 -20.34 -13.26 -17.82
CA ALA A 36 -20.76 -13.62 -19.16
C ALA A 36 -22.05 -14.46 -19.17
N GLN A 37 -22.23 -15.39 -18.21
CA GLN A 37 -23.45 -16.17 -18.05
C GLN A 37 -24.64 -15.33 -17.60
N GLU A 38 -24.41 -14.41 -16.68
CA GLU A 38 -25.42 -13.46 -16.17
C GLU A 38 -25.68 -12.29 -17.13
N LYS A 39 -24.92 -12.18 -18.23
CA LYS A 39 -25.00 -11.11 -19.24
C LYS A 39 -24.75 -9.70 -18.66
N ILE A 40 -23.89 -9.61 -17.64
CA ILE A 40 -23.49 -8.37 -17.02
C ILE A 40 -22.26 -7.85 -17.72
N GLN A 41 -22.26 -6.55 -18.06
CA GLN A 41 -21.12 -5.88 -18.68
C GLN A 41 -20.01 -5.67 -17.63
N CYS A 42 -18.78 -6.01 -18.01
CA CYS A 42 -17.60 -5.80 -17.16
C CYS A 42 -16.39 -5.44 -18.01
N ASP A 43 -15.43 -4.76 -17.40
CA ASP A 43 -14.11 -4.57 -17.97
C ASP A 43 -13.07 -5.47 -17.28
N THR A 44 -11.98 -5.76 -17.96
CA THR A 44 -10.90 -6.61 -17.42
C THR A 44 -10.21 -6.02 -16.19
N PRO A 45 -9.95 -4.70 -16.13
CA PRO A 45 -9.35 -4.09 -14.95
C PRO A 45 -10.18 -4.23 -13.67
N SER A 46 -11.51 -4.09 -13.75
CA SER A 46 -12.40 -4.27 -12.59
C SER A 46 -12.28 -5.65 -11.96
N LEU A 47 -12.21 -6.69 -12.80
CA LEU A 47 -12.08 -8.08 -12.34
C LEU A 47 -10.72 -8.34 -11.70
N GLN A 48 -9.65 -7.69 -12.17
CA GLN A 48 -8.33 -7.77 -11.56
C GLN A 48 -8.31 -7.10 -10.18
N LEU A 49 -9.00 -5.95 -10.02
CA LEU A 49 -9.13 -5.28 -8.73
C LEU A 49 -9.86 -6.16 -7.71
N ILE A 50 -11.01 -6.75 -8.10
CA ILE A 50 -11.76 -7.68 -7.24
C ILE A 50 -10.91 -8.91 -6.88
N ALA A 51 -10.22 -9.52 -7.85
CA ALA A 51 -9.38 -10.69 -7.61
C ALA A 51 -8.21 -10.39 -6.67
N ARG A 52 -7.65 -9.18 -6.74
CA ARG A 52 -6.60 -8.69 -5.84
C ARG A 52 -7.13 -8.49 -4.42
N ALA A 53 -8.29 -7.82 -4.28
CA ALA A 53 -8.94 -7.56 -3.00
C ALA A 53 -9.36 -8.85 -2.27
N ALA A 54 -9.74 -9.89 -3.02
CA ALA A 54 -10.15 -11.19 -2.49
C ALA A 54 -9.00 -12.04 -1.91
N GLN A 55 -7.75 -11.65 -2.06
CA GLN A 55 -6.56 -12.28 -1.45
C GLN A 55 -6.50 -13.81 -1.58
N GLY A 56 -6.92 -14.35 -2.73
CA GLY A 56 -6.90 -15.78 -3.02
C GLY A 56 -8.11 -16.57 -2.53
N SER A 57 -9.13 -15.90 -1.98
CA SER A 57 -10.40 -16.47 -1.56
C SER A 57 -11.47 -16.30 -2.65
N MET A 58 -11.94 -17.41 -3.23
CA MET A 58 -13.03 -17.35 -4.21
C MET A 58 -14.36 -16.87 -3.60
N ARG A 59 -14.61 -17.23 -2.34
CA ARG A 59 -15.83 -16.81 -1.63
C ARG A 59 -15.87 -15.28 -1.49
N ASP A 60 -14.75 -14.69 -1.08
CA ASP A 60 -14.68 -13.24 -0.89
C ASP A 60 -14.71 -12.52 -2.24
N ALA A 61 -14.10 -13.10 -3.28
CA ALA A 61 -14.19 -12.59 -4.65
C ALA A 61 -15.63 -12.53 -5.16
N LEU A 62 -16.43 -13.56 -4.91
CA LEU A 62 -17.85 -13.59 -5.30
C LEU A 62 -18.66 -12.57 -4.49
N SER A 63 -18.42 -12.45 -3.19
CA SER A 63 -19.10 -11.45 -2.35
C SER A 63 -18.78 -10.03 -2.79
N LEU A 64 -17.51 -9.73 -3.14
CA LEU A 64 -17.10 -8.44 -3.70
C LEU A 64 -17.71 -8.21 -5.09
N LEU A 65 -17.84 -9.26 -5.91
CA LEU A 65 -18.48 -9.14 -7.21
C LEU A 65 -19.95 -8.76 -7.08
N ASP A 66 -20.69 -9.41 -6.17
CA ASP A 66 -22.11 -9.09 -5.92
C ASP A 66 -22.27 -7.64 -5.46
N GLN A 67 -21.37 -7.16 -4.58
CA GLN A 67 -21.34 -5.76 -4.16
C GLN A 67 -21.06 -4.82 -5.35
N ALA A 68 -20.09 -5.18 -6.21
CA ALA A 68 -19.74 -4.38 -7.37
C ALA A 68 -20.89 -4.28 -8.38
N ILE A 69 -21.64 -5.35 -8.59
CA ILE A 69 -22.84 -5.37 -9.45
C ILE A 69 -23.92 -4.44 -8.87
N ALA A 70 -24.15 -4.52 -7.55
CA ALA A 70 -25.14 -3.68 -6.87
C ALA A 70 -24.73 -2.20 -6.89
N PHE A 71 -23.46 -1.89 -6.66
CA PHE A 71 -22.93 -0.53 -6.66
C PHE A 71 -22.94 0.11 -8.06
N GLY A 72 -22.60 -0.68 -9.09
CA GLY A 72 -22.54 -0.23 -10.49
C GLY A 72 -23.86 -0.33 -11.26
N GLU A 73 -25.02 -0.51 -10.57
CA GLU A 73 -26.34 -0.62 -11.17
C GLU A 73 -26.42 -1.69 -12.31
N GLY A 74 -25.74 -2.80 -12.12
CA GLY A 74 -25.74 -3.91 -13.09
C GLY A 74 -24.59 -3.85 -14.10
N CYS A 75 -23.60 -2.99 -13.88
CA CYS A 75 -22.37 -2.92 -14.67
C CYS A 75 -21.16 -2.95 -13.73
N VAL A 76 -20.11 -3.71 -14.08
CA VAL A 76 -18.89 -3.82 -13.28
C VAL A 76 -17.77 -3.10 -14.01
N ALA A 77 -17.67 -1.79 -13.77
CA ALA A 77 -16.65 -0.92 -14.34
C ALA A 77 -15.51 -0.64 -13.34
N GLU A 78 -14.29 -0.42 -13.84
CA GLU A 78 -13.11 -0.17 -13.02
C GLU A 78 -13.31 0.97 -12.01
N ALA A 79 -13.87 2.09 -12.46
CA ALA A 79 -14.10 3.26 -11.60
C ALA A 79 -15.03 2.91 -10.42
N GLY A 80 -16.18 2.28 -10.68
CA GLY A 80 -17.13 1.90 -9.64
C GLY A 80 -16.58 0.85 -8.67
N VAL A 81 -15.79 -0.11 -9.17
CA VAL A 81 -15.11 -1.10 -8.30
C VAL A 81 -14.04 -0.44 -7.45
N ARG A 82 -13.30 0.52 -7.98
CA ARG A 82 -12.29 1.28 -7.26
C ARG A 82 -12.91 2.10 -6.14
N ASP A 83 -14.02 2.79 -6.41
CA ASP A 83 -14.77 3.56 -5.41
C ASP A 83 -15.38 2.64 -4.33
N MET A 84 -15.99 1.51 -4.74
CA MET A 84 -16.57 0.54 -3.81
C MET A 84 -15.54 -0.10 -2.87
N LEU A 85 -14.36 -0.42 -3.39
CA LEU A 85 -13.28 -1.03 -2.61
C LEU A 85 -12.57 -0.03 -1.71
N GLY A 86 -12.88 1.27 -1.82
CA GLY A 86 -12.11 2.32 -1.15
C GLY A 86 -10.64 2.28 -1.55
N ASN A 87 -10.36 1.84 -2.78
CA ASN A 87 -9.00 1.75 -3.26
C ASN A 87 -8.42 3.16 -3.32
N ILE A 88 -7.41 3.36 -2.50
CA ILE A 88 -6.64 4.59 -2.43
C ILE A 88 -6.13 4.89 -3.83
N ASP A 89 -6.45 6.09 -4.33
CA ASP A 89 -5.79 6.56 -5.54
C ASP A 89 -4.28 6.47 -5.29
N GLN A 90 -3.60 5.67 -6.10
CA GLN A 90 -2.15 5.52 -5.97
C GLN A 90 -1.43 6.88 -6.04
N GLY A 91 -2.07 7.90 -6.60
CA GLY A 91 -1.62 9.28 -6.56
C GLY A 91 -1.25 9.74 -5.17
N TYR A 92 -2.10 9.47 -4.17
CA TYR A 92 -1.82 9.86 -2.77
C TYR A 92 -0.55 9.22 -2.21
N LEU A 93 -0.28 7.96 -2.55
CA LEU A 93 0.93 7.27 -2.06
C LEU A 93 2.19 7.86 -2.67
N PHE A 94 2.15 8.21 -3.95
CA PHE A 94 3.25 8.89 -4.61
C PHE A 94 3.45 10.29 -4.02
N ASP A 95 2.37 11.03 -3.78
CA ASP A 95 2.42 12.38 -3.22
C ASP A 95 2.95 12.38 -1.77
N LEU A 96 2.62 11.35 -0.98
CA LEU A 96 3.22 11.12 0.34
C LEU A 96 4.73 10.91 0.25
N LEU A 97 5.19 10.05 -0.67
CA LEU A 97 6.62 9.80 -0.84
C LEU A 97 7.34 11.04 -1.39
N GLU A 98 6.73 11.78 -2.31
CA GLU A 98 7.30 13.06 -2.79
C GLU A 98 7.38 14.11 -1.67
N ALA A 99 6.36 14.19 -0.80
CA ALA A 99 6.39 15.07 0.37
C ALA A 99 7.46 14.66 1.39
N LEU A 100 7.66 13.35 1.59
CA LEU A 100 8.77 12.82 2.39
C LEU A 100 10.13 13.20 1.79
N ALA A 101 10.32 13.00 0.49
CA ALA A 101 11.55 13.38 -0.20
C ALA A 101 11.89 14.86 -0.05
N GLN A 102 10.86 15.71 -0.04
CA GLN A 102 10.99 17.16 0.17
C GLN A 102 11.10 17.56 1.65
N ARG A 103 11.03 16.61 2.58
CA ARG A 103 10.96 16.84 4.03
C ARG A 103 9.86 17.82 4.45
N ASN A 104 8.74 17.79 3.71
CA ASN A 104 7.62 18.71 3.91
C ASN A 104 6.57 18.11 4.84
N GLY A 105 6.73 18.25 6.16
CA GLY A 105 5.81 17.76 7.16
C GLY A 105 4.41 18.37 7.07
N LEU A 106 4.28 19.64 6.66
CA LEU A 106 2.97 20.27 6.49
C LEU A 106 2.18 19.63 5.34
N LYS A 107 2.85 19.31 4.23
CA LYS A 107 2.21 18.62 3.10
C LYS A 107 1.79 17.19 3.48
N LEU A 108 2.59 16.50 4.29
CA LEU A 108 2.24 15.16 4.80
C LEU A 108 0.97 15.18 5.65
N LEU A 109 0.84 16.16 6.55
CA LEU A 109 -0.36 16.31 7.36
C LEU A 109 -1.58 16.69 6.51
N ALA A 110 -1.43 17.62 5.56
CA ALA A 110 -2.52 17.98 4.65
C ALA A 110 -3.03 16.78 3.84
N LEU A 111 -2.13 15.91 3.36
CA LEU A 111 -2.52 14.67 2.67
C LEU A 111 -3.24 13.69 3.61
N ALA A 112 -2.82 13.59 4.88
CA ALA A 112 -3.49 12.77 5.87
C ALA A 112 -4.91 13.29 6.17
N ASP A 113 -5.08 14.62 6.27
CA ASP A 113 -6.40 15.28 6.46
C ASP A 113 -7.33 15.00 5.26
N GLU A 114 -6.80 15.07 4.03
CA GLU A 114 -7.57 14.74 2.82
C GLU A 114 -8.02 13.28 2.80
N MET A 115 -7.14 12.36 3.20
CA MET A 115 -7.47 10.94 3.29
C MET A 115 -8.53 10.67 4.36
N GLU A 116 -8.46 11.33 5.51
CA GLU A 116 -9.48 11.25 6.56
C GLU A 116 -10.83 11.78 6.08
N ALA A 117 -10.85 12.94 5.41
CA ALA A 117 -12.06 13.52 4.84
C ALA A 117 -12.74 12.61 3.81
N GLN A 118 -11.96 11.80 3.09
CA GLN A 118 -12.45 10.78 2.16
C GLN A 118 -12.78 9.44 2.83
N CYS A 119 -12.68 9.34 4.15
CA CYS A 119 -12.90 8.11 4.91
C CYS A 119 -12.06 6.92 4.43
N LEU A 120 -10.82 7.17 3.99
CA LEU A 120 -9.91 6.11 3.57
C LEU A 120 -9.42 5.32 4.79
N SER A 121 -9.31 4.00 4.65
CA SER A 121 -8.76 3.14 5.70
C SER A 121 -7.24 3.32 5.79
N PHE A 122 -6.75 3.84 6.91
CA PHE A 122 -5.32 4.03 7.14
C PHE A 122 -4.54 2.72 7.20
N ASP A 123 -5.17 1.59 7.61
CA ASP A 123 -4.58 0.27 7.50
C ASP A 123 -4.28 -0.08 6.04
N SER A 124 -5.24 0.19 5.13
CA SER A 124 -5.07 -0.05 3.70
C SER A 124 -4.03 0.89 3.09
N VAL A 125 -4.00 2.18 3.51
CA VAL A 125 -2.98 3.15 3.08
C VAL A 125 -1.57 2.65 3.42
N LEU A 126 -1.34 2.22 4.65
CA LEU A 126 -0.03 1.72 5.08
C LEU A 126 0.34 0.41 4.40
N GLN A 127 -0.63 -0.46 4.12
CA GLN A 127 -0.41 -1.69 3.36
C GLN A 127 0.05 -1.38 1.92
N ASP A 128 -0.65 -0.48 1.24
CA ASP A 128 -0.34 -0.12 -0.14
C ASP A 128 0.96 0.71 -0.21
N LEU A 129 1.25 1.55 0.79
CA LEU A 129 2.53 2.25 0.92
C LEU A 129 3.68 1.26 1.06
N ALA A 130 3.55 0.22 1.91
CA ALA A 130 4.55 -0.82 2.02
C ALA A 130 4.75 -1.58 0.69
N ALA A 131 3.66 -1.89 -0.03
CA ALA A 131 3.74 -2.51 -1.35
C ALA A 131 4.45 -1.62 -2.38
N LEU A 132 4.21 -0.30 -2.36
CA LEU A 132 4.91 0.66 -3.22
C LEU A 132 6.40 0.75 -2.87
N LEU A 133 6.75 0.83 -1.59
CA LEU A 133 8.15 0.84 -1.11
C LEU A 133 8.89 -0.44 -1.53
N HIS A 134 8.24 -1.60 -1.47
CA HIS A 134 8.81 -2.85 -2.00
C HIS A 134 9.08 -2.75 -3.51
N ARG A 135 8.15 -2.17 -4.30
CA ARG A 135 8.37 -1.94 -5.74
C ARG A 135 9.53 -0.98 -6.00
N LEU A 136 9.69 0.08 -5.18
CA LEU A 136 10.84 0.99 -5.25
C LEU A 136 12.15 0.27 -4.95
N ALA A 137 12.19 -0.59 -3.93
CA ALA A 137 13.37 -1.41 -3.62
C ALA A 137 13.74 -2.36 -4.78
N LEU A 138 12.74 -2.99 -5.43
CA LEU A 138 12.96 -3.80 -6.63
C LEU A 138 13.49 -2.96 -7.80
N ALA A 139 12.95 -1.74 -8.00
CA ALA A 139 13.43 -0.84 -9.04
C ALA A 139 14.90 -0.46 -8.87
N GLN A 140 15.39 -0.35 -7.63
CA GLN A 140 16.79 -0.06 -7.33
C GLN A 140 17.71 -1.28 -7.51
N THR A 141 17.27 -2.45 -7.04
CA THR A 141 18.13 -3.65 -6.97
C THR A 141 18.03 -4.57 -8.18
N VAL A 142 16.81 -4.73 -8.72
CA VAL A 142 16.49 -5.62 -9.84
C VAL A 142 15.54 -4.93 -10.82
N PRO A 143 15.99 -3.89 -11.55
CA PRO A 143 15.12 -3.11 -12.45
C PRO A 143 14.32 -3.94 -13.45
N GLN A 144 14.90 -5.07 -13.90
CA GLN A 144 14.27 -5.96 -14.89
C GLN A 144 13.04 -6.72 -14.34
N ALA A 145 12.84 -6.73 -13.01
CA ALA A 145 11.67 -7.37 -12.38
C ALA A 145 10.37 -6.54 -12.53
N ILE A 146 10.49 -5.27 -12.94
CA ILE A 146 9.34 -4.39 -13.14
C ILE A 146 9.04 -4.29 -14.63
N SER A 147 7.81 -4.67 -15.01
CA SER A 147 7.36 -4.58 -16.40
C SER A 147 7.22 -3.11 -16.84
N GLU A 148 7.69 -2.80 -18.05
CA GLU A 148 7.52 -1.47 -18.67
C GLU A 148 6.04 -1.12 -18.94
N ASP A 149 5.17 -2.12 -19.02
CA ASP A 149 3.71 -1.94 -19.18
C ASP A 149 3.01 -1.45 -17.90
N THR A 150 3.74 -1.29 -16.79
CA THR A 150 3.16 -0.79 -15.54
C THR A 150 2.80 0.69 -15.68
N PRO A 151 1.54 1.11 -15.43
CA PRO A 151 1.10 2.50 -15.67
C PRO A 151 1.95 3.57 -14.97
N GLU A 152 2.55 3.22 -13.82
CA GLU A 152 3.33 4.14 -12.99
C GLU A 152 4.85 3.93 -13.09
N TYR A 153 5.30 3.19 -14.10
CA TYR A 153 6.72 2.84 -14.28
C TYR A 153 7.66 4.05 -14.14
N ALA A 154 7.35 5.13 -14.86
CA ALA A 154 8.18 6.34 -14.82
C ALA A 154 8.24 7.01 -13.42
N ARG A 155 7.11 7.07 -12.69
CA ARG A 155 7.07 7.64 -11.32
C ARG A 155 7.86 6.77 -10.34
N ILE A 156 7.73 5.44 -10.43
CA ILE A 156 8.49 4.49 -9.60
C ILE A 156 9.99 4.68 -9.78
N PHE A 157 10.47 4.71 -11.03
CA PHE A 157 11.90 4.89 -11.29
C PHE A 157 12.41 6.28 -10.93
N SER A 158 11.58 7.32 -11.01
CA SER A 158 11.92 8.66 -10.54
C SER A 158 12.12 8.67 -9.02
N LEU A 159 11.17 8.15 -8.26
CA LEU A 159 11.25 8.08 -6.79
C LEU A 159 12.35 7.13 -6.32
N ALA A 160 12.57 6.01 -7.01
CA ALA A 160 13.65 5.09 -6.69
C ALA A 160 15.05 5.73 -6.80
N LYS A 161 15.21 6.78 -7.62
CA LYS A 161 16.45 7.56 -7.70
C LYS A 161 16.57 8.64 -6.62
N THR A 162 15.44 9.06 -6.04
CA THR A 162 15.40 10.14 -5.05
C THR A 162 15.78 9.65 -3.66
N PHE A 163 15.41 8.42 -3.32
CA PHE A 163 15.71 7.82 -2.01
C PHE A 163 16.94 6.93 -2.06
N SER A 164 17.67 6.87 -0.94
CA SER A 164 18.71 5.84 -0.77
C SER A 164 18.08 4.46 -0.57
N PRO A 165 18.81 3.36 -0.84
CA PRO A 165 18.31 2.01 -0.54
C PRO A 165 18.00 1.82 0.95
N GLU A 166 18.77 2.46 1.83
CA GLU A 166 18.61 2.45 3.28
C GLU A 166 17.31 3.13 3.69
N ASP A 167 16.97 4.28 3.09
CA ASP A 167 15.72 5.00 3.36
C ASP A 167 14.51 4.15 3.00
N ILE A 168 14.52 3.52 1.83
CA ILE A 168 13.41 2.68 1.38
C ILE A 168 13.22 1.50 2.32
N GLN A 169 14.29 0.84 2.77
CA GLN A 169 14.20 -0.25 3.73
C GLN A 169 13.67 0.22 5.09
N LEU A 170 14.14 1.36 5.57
CA LEU A 170 13.68 1.97 6.82
C LEU A 170 12.20 2.33 6.74
N PHE A 171 11.76 2.99 5.67
CA PHE A 171 10.35 3.36 5.48
C PHE A 171 9.45 2.14 5.36
N TYR A 172 9.91 1.09 4.69
CA TYR A 172 9.19 -0.18 4.62
C TYR A 172 8.96 -0.77 6.03
N GLN A 173 10.00 -0.80 6.87
CA GLN A 173 9.89 -1.27 8.25
C GLN A 173 8.94 -0.38 9.07
N ILE A 174 9.06 0.95 8.95
CA ILE A 174 8.19 1.90 9.66
C ILE A 174 6.73 1.71 9.22
N ALA A 175 6.45 1.51 7.93
CA ALA A 175 5.11 1.27 7.43
C ALA A 175 4.50 -0.02 7.98
N LEU A 176 5.26 -1.13 8.02
CA LEU A 176 4.80 -2.41 8.58
C LEU A 176 4.51 -2.30 10.07
N HIS A 177 5.42 -1.67 10.85
CA HIS A 177 5.22 -1.47 12.28
C HIS A 177 4.07 -0.50 12.56
N GLY A 178 3.99 0.62 11.82
CA GLY A 178 2.90 1.58 11.94
C GLY A 178 1.54 0.93 11.72
N ARG A 179 1.43 0.04 10.73
CA ARG A 179 0.22 -0.75 10.49
C ARG A 179 -0.16 -1.62 11.69
N SER A 180 0.81 -2.32 12.28
CA SER A 180 0.58 -3.15 13.46
C SER A 180 0.18 -2.32 14.70
N ASP A 181 0.69 -1.10 14.79
CA ASP A 181 0.49 -0.19 15.90
C ASP A 181 -0.82 0.61 15.80
N LEU A 182 -1.48 0.68 14.62
CA LEU A 182 -2.73 1.44 14.43
C LEU A 182 -3.78 1.11 15.48
N GLY A 183 -3.99 -0.18 15.78
CA GLY A 183 -4.96 -0.62 16.79
C GLY A 183 -4.57 -0.30 18.24
N LEU A 184 -3.34 0.15 18.50
CA LEU A 184 -2.83 0.55 19.81
C LEU A 184 -2.80 2.07 19.98
N ALA A 185 -2.96 2.82 18.90
CA ALA A 185 -2.99 4.28 18.92
C ALA A 185 -4.30 4.79 19.52
N PRO A 186 -4.36 6.05 20.03
CA PRO A 186 -5.59 6.65 20.51
C PRO A 186 -6.73 6.67 19.48
N ASP A 187 -6.38 6.89 18.22
CA ASP A 187 -7.22 6.78 17.04
C ASP A 187 -6.36 6.44 15.81
N GLU A 188 -6.98 6.02 14.72
CA GLU A 188 -6.27 5.60 13.51
C GLU A 188 -5.53 6.75 12.82
N TYR A 189 -6.07 7.97 12.86
CA TYR A 189 -5.44 9.17 12.30
C TYR A 189 -4.13 9.50 13.05
N ALA A 190 -4.17 9.50 14.39
CA ALA A 190 -2.97 9.72 15.20
C ALA A 190 -1.90 8.65 14.95
N GLY A 191 -2.30 7.38 14.83
CA GLY A 191 -1.39 6.27 14.50
C GLY A 191 -0.75 6.44 13.13
N PHE A 192 -1.54 6.84 12.14
CA PHE A 192 -1.08 7.07 10.77
C PHE A 192 -0.12 8.27 10.69
N THR A 193 -0.54 9.43 11.21
CA THR A 193 0.28 10.65 11.20
C THR A 193 1.59 10.46 11.97
N MET A 194 1.56 9.75 13.12
CA MET A 194 2.78 9.42 13.85
C MET A 194 3.72 8.51 13.02
N THR A 195 3.18 7.59 12.23
CA THR A 195 3.97 6.76 11.33
C THR A 195 4.67 7.60 10.26
N LEU A 196 3.96 8.57 9.66
CA LEU A 196 4.57 9.52 8.70
C LEU A 196 5.64 10.40 9.37
N MET A 197 5.39 10.87 10.59
CA MET A 197 6.37 11.66 11.34
C MET A 197 7.63 10.85 11.70
N ARG A 198 7.48 9.56 12.02
CA ARG A 198 8.64 8.66 12.20
C ARG A 198 9.47 8.57 10.93
N MET A 199 8.84 8.37 9.75
CA MET A 199 9.57 8.35 8.47
C MET A 199 10.33 9.65 8.25
N LEU A 200 9.69 10.79 8.48
CA LEU A 200 10.30 12.11 8.31
C LEU A 200 11.49 12.34 9.26
N THR A 201 11.36 11.92 10.53
CA THR A 201 12.37 12.14 11.58
C THR A 201 13.59 11.24 11.41
N PHE A 202 13.38 9.99 10.99
CA PHE A 202 14.47 9.02 10.83
C PHE A 202 15.15 9.06 9.46
N MET A 203 14.72 9.96 8.58
CA MET A 203 15.41 10.20 7.33
C MET A 203 16.81 10.74 7.59
N PRO A 204 17.89 10.07 7.15
CA PRO A 204 19.24 10.54 7.37
C PRO A 204 19.41 11.98 6.86
N GLU A 205 20.08 12.82 7.65
CA GLU A 205 20.50 14.13 7.15
C GLU A 205 21.63 13.91 6.14
N ASP A 206 21.54 14.55 4.97
CA ASP A 206 22.66 14.61 4.04
C ASP A 206 23.86 15.22 4.73
N LEU A 207 24.80 14.42 5.17
CA LEU A 207 26.06 14.85 5.81
C LEU A 207 26.95 15.68 4.87
N SER A 208 26.53 15.89 3.63
CA SER A 208 27.26 16.69 2.65
C SER A 208 27.14 18.21 2.84
N ALA A 209 26.23 18.71 3.67
CA ALA A 209 26.01 20.16 3.81
C ALA A 209 26.78 20.80 4.99
N ASN A 210 27.43 20.04 5.88
CA ASN A 210 27.99 20.58 7.12
C ASN A 210 29.48 20.31 7.33
N ASN A 211 30.29 20.13 6.27
CA ASN A 211 31.74 20.06 6.33
C ASN A 211 32.38 21.44 5.99
N GLN A 212 31.94 22.51 6.65
CA GLN A 212 32.82 23.68 6.78
C GLN A 212 33.67 23.51 8.06
N PRO A 213 35.00 23.39 7.95
CA PRO A 213 35.84 23.35 9.13
C PRO A 213 35.71 24.68 9.87
N PRO A 214 35.72 24.70 11.21
CA PRO A 214 35.62 25.93 11.99
C PRO A 214 36.77 26.87 11.61
N GLN A 215 36.43 28.07 11.13
CA GLN A 215 37.40 29.12 10.92
C GLN A 215 37.98 29.51 12.28
N VAL A 216 39.20 29.11 12.51
CA VAL A 216 40.00 29.58 13.68
C VAL A 216 40.32 31.06 13.44
N SER A 217 39.57 31.94 14.10
CA SER A 217 39.86 33.35 14.18
C SER A 217 41.16 33.52 14.93
N SER A 218 42.25 33.80 14.22
CA SER A 218 43.51 34.21 14.80
C SER A 218 43.39 35.65 15.37
N MET A 219 43.11 35.77 16.66
CA MET A 219 43.37 37.03 17.39
C MET A 219 44.88 37.22 17.51
N VAL A 220 45.41 38.09 16.68
CA VAL A 220 46.77 38.65 16.83
C VAL A 220 46.72 39.67 17.94
N THR A 221 47.44 39.38 19.00
CA THR A 221 47.77 40.28 20.12
C THR A 221 48.67 41.44 19.64
N LYS A 222 48.30 42.58 20.07
CA LYS A 222 49.22 43.71 20.14
C LYS A 222 49.22 44.24 21.56
#